data_88acfab512cd0aa1de020675e5764950
#
_entry.id   88acfab512cd0aa1de020675e5764950
#
_cell.length_a   1.000
_cell.length_b   1.000
_cell.length_c   1.000
_cell.angle_alpha   90.00
_cell.angle_beta   90.00
_cell.angle_gamma   90.00
#
_symmetry.space_group_name_H-M   'P 1'
#
loop_
_entity.id
_entity.type
_entity.pdbx_description
1 polymer ?
#
loop_
_entity_poly.entity_id
_entity_poly.type
_entity_poly.pdbx_seq_one_letter_code
_entity_poly.pdbx_strand_id
1 'polypeptide(L)'
;MVLQIISILVIASIIGFFINFAFIDGVLQAPFADAFIAFCENVLQLDFYAASNAYHVLFRQNKSLWLATGFILLLLIIFYIALSRFTRYFHQISSSITMLADESGKEIELPAELDFLEKKLNSVKYKLEKRARDAQEAEQRKNDLVVYLAHDIKTPLTSIIGYLSLLDEARDMPVEQKEKYVAITLDKSYRLEQLINEFFEITRFNLQSIILEKDSIPLHHMLMQVADEFYPLLAPKGQKAIVKLDEAITIYADGNKLARVFNNILKNAIAYSEPNSTIEISAQSENNQTFISFTNTGKTIPPEKLKMIFEKFYRLDSARSTQTGGAGLGLAISNEIVQAHGGTITATSSNDTTVFTVMIPTNS
;
A
#
# COMPACT_ATOMS: atom_id res chain seq x y z
N MET A 1 -19.89 31.94 6.84
CA MET A 1 -20.21 31.91 8.29
C MET A 1 -20.06 33.27 8.95
N VAL A 2 -18.85 33.88 9.03
CA VAL A 2 -18.62 35.18 9.69
C VAL A 2 -19.50 36.30 9.06
N LEU A 3 -19.56 36.37 7.72
CA LEU A 3 -20.37 37.36 7.02
C LEU A 3 -21.88 37.20 7.29
N GLN A 4 -22.37 35.97 7.44
CA GLN A 4 -23.77 35.70 7.78
C GLN A 4 -24.09 36.12 9.23
N ILE A 5 -23.17 35.88 10.19
CA ILE A 5 -23.34 36.34 11.57
C ILE A 5 -23.37 37.85 11.63
N ILE A 6 -22.47 38.53 10.93
CA ILE A 6 -22.44 39.99 10.85
C ILE A 6 -23.74 40.52 10.23
N SER A 7 -24.22 39.93 9.14
CA SER A 7 -25.49 40.33 8.49
C SER A 7 -26.67 40.16 9.44
N ILE A 8 -26.77 39.06 10.18
CA ILE A 8 -27.85 38.82 11.16
C ILE A 8 -27.78 39.85 12.30
N LEU A 9 -26.57 40.15 12.81
CA LEU A 9 -26.38 41.17 13.85
C LEU A 9 -26.82 42.56 13.40
N VAL A 10 -26.47 42.93 12.16
CA VAL A 10 -26.87 44.25 11.57
C VAL A 10 -28.38 44.31 11.40
N ILE A 11 -29.00 43.30 10.79
CA ILE A 11 -30.44 43.23 10.58
C ILE A 11 -31.18 43.29 11.93
N ALA A 12 -30.74 42.55 12.89
CA ALA A 12 -31.37 42.52 14.20
C ALA A 12 -31.19 43.79 15.00
N SER A 13 -30.03 44.49 14.87
CA SER A 13 -29.84 45.83 15.43
C SER A 13 -30.79 46.86 14.79
N ILE A 14 -30.99 46.77 13.46
CA ILE A 14 -31.93 47.63 12.73
C ILE A 14 -33.37 47.37 13.20
N ILE A 15 -33.78 46.11 13.33
CA ILE A 15 -35.12 45.74 13.78
C ILE A 15 -35.33 46.19 15.24
N GLY A 16 -34.37 45.96 16.13
CA GLY A 16 -34.43 46.39 17.54
C GLY A 16 -34.53 47.92 17.68
N PHE A 17 -33.73 48.65 16.86
CA PHE A 17 -33.82 50.09 16.79
C PHE A 17 -35.20 50.56 16.27
N PHE A 18 -35.69 49.94 15.22
CA PHE A 18 -36.99 50.29 14.63
C PHE A 18 -38.16 49.99 15.60
N ILE A 19 -38.14 48.87 16.31
CA ILE A 19 -39.17 48.56 17.32
C ILE A 19 -39.12 49.57 18.46
N ASN A 20 -37.94 49.90 18.97
CA ASN A 20 -37.79 50.87 20.03
C ASN A 20 -38.28 52.25 19.57
N PHE A 21 -37.88 52.69 18.34
CA PHE A 21 -38.34 53.95 17.77
C PHE A 21 -39.85 53.96 17.59
N ALA A 22 -40.47 52.91 17.07
CA ALA A 22 -41.89 52.83 16.81
C ALA A 22 -42.74 52.89 18.08
N PHE A 23 -42.34 52.15 19.14
CA PHE A 23 -43.15 51.99 20.36
C PHE A 23 -42.83 53.02 21.44
N ILE A 24 -41.61 53.58 21.49
CA ILE A 24 -41.20 54.51 22.57
C ILE A 24 -41.19 55.96 22.10
N ASP A 25 -40.70 56.25 20.87
CA ASP A 25 -40.55 57.64 20.38
C ASP A 25 -41.37 57.91 19.09
N GLY A 26 -42.12 56.93 18.52
CA GLY A 26 -42.78 57.03 17.21
C GLY A 26 -44.31 56.88 17.21
N VAL A 27 -44.81 56.39 16.10
CA VAL A 27 -46.27 56.35 15.78
C VAL A 27 -47.07 55.47 16.76
N LEU A 28 -46.48 54.41 17.34
CA LEU A 28 -47.09 53.50 18.27
C LEU A 28 -46.91 53.88 19.75
N GLN A 29 -46.25 55.01 20.03
CA GLN A 29 -46.01 55.49 21.38
C GLN A 29 -47.30 55.72 22.16
N ALA A 30 -48.24 56.49 21.59
CA ALA A 30 -49.48 56.81 22.26
C ALA A 30 -50.38 55.59 22.49
N PRO A 31 -50.64 54.70 21.49
CA PRO A 31 -51.38 53.49 21.71
C PRO A 31 -50.72 52.53 22.73
N PHE A 32 -49.39 52.45 22.75
CA PHE A 32 -48.67 51.62 23.72
C PHE A 32 -48.72 52.21 25.14
N ALA A 33 -48.55 53.54 25.30
CA ALA A 33 -48.73 54.21 26.55
C ALA A 33 -50.11 54.07 27.13
N ASP A 34 -51.15 54.29 26.28
CA ASP A 34 -52.54 54.17 26.69
C ASP A 34 -52.89 52.71 27.12
N ALA A 35 -52.44 51.71 26.37
CA ALA A 35 -52.61 50.32 26.71
C ALA A 35 -51.91 49.95 28.03
N PHE A 36 -50.67 50.42 28.26
CA PHE A 36 -49.95 50.21 29.50
C PHE A 36 -50.62 50.92 30.67
N ILE A 37 -51.06 52.16 30.54
CA ILE A 37 -51.79 52.92 31.55
C ILE A 37 -53.08 52.19 31.91
N ALA A 38 -53.89 51.82 30.92
CA ALA A 38 -55.11 51.06 31.13
C ALA A 38 -54.87 49.72 31.82
N PHE A 39 -53.78 49.01 31.52
CA PHE A 39 -53.35 47.81 32.22
C PHE A 39 -53.06 48.12 33.70
N CYS A 40 -52.29 49.18 33.99
CA CYS A 40 -51.96 49.56 35.35
C CYS A 40 -53.20 49.98 36.14
N GLU A 41 -54.12 50.69 35.52
CA GLU A 41 -55.40 51.07 36.17
C GLU A 41 -56.27 49.87 36.48
N ASN A 42 -56.45 48.98 35.52
CA ASN A 42 -57.38 47.85 35.64
C ASN A 42 -56.86 46.68 36.46
N VAL A 43 -55.53 46.40 36.34
CA VAL A 43 -54.93 45.23 37.00
C VAL A 43 -54.22 45.56 38.28
N LEU A 44 -53.48 46.70 38.31
CA LEU A 44 -52.71 47.15 39.48
C LEU A 44 -53.44 48.15 40.33
N GLN A 45 -54.66 48.57 39.92
CA GLN A 45 -55.51 49.57 40.61
C GLN A 45 -54.79 50.88 40.96
N LEU A 46 -53.87 51.32 40.07
CA LEU A 46 -53.16 52.56 40.20
C LEU A 46 -54.04 53.71 39.65
N ASP A 47 -53.90 54.92 40.21
CA ASP A 47 -54.50 56.10 39.66
C ASP A 47 -53.79 56.53 38.36
N PHE A 48 -54.46 57.29 37.50
CA PHE A 48 -53.92 57.72 36.19
C PHE A 48 -52.53 58.40 36.33
N TYR A 49 -52.30 59.24 37.31
CA TYR A 49 -51.02 59.93 37.49
C TYR A 49 -49.89 58.95 37.86
N ALA A 50 -50.16 58.00 38.76
CA ALA A 50 -49.21 56.98 39.14
C ALA A 50 -48.88 56.04 37.96
N ALA A 51 -49.91 55.61 37.18
CA ALA A 51 -49.74 54.78 35.98
C ALA A 51 -48.96 55.50 34.88
N SER A 52 -49.27 56.78 34.62
CA SER A 52 -48.53 57.61 33.63
C SER A 52 -47.06 57.85 34.05
N ASN A 53 -46.84 58.10 35.35
CA ASN A 53 -45.46 58.24 35.85
C ASN A 53 -44.70 56.92 35.77
N ALA A 54 -45.33 55.81 36.08
CA ALA A 54 -44.72 54.49 35.91
C ALA A 54 -44.33 54.22 34.45
N TYR A 55 -45.17 54.53 33.47
CA TYR A 55 -44.82 54.46 32.07
C TYR A 55 -43.59 55.32 31.71
N HIS A 56 -43.55 56.57 32.20
CA HIS A 56 -42.45 57.52 31.92
C HIS A 56 -41.13 57.00 32.50
N VAL A 57 -41.12 56.51 33.72
CA VAL A 57 -39.94 56.00 34.41
C VAL A 57 -39.47 54.66 33.80
N LEU A 58 -40.37 53.75 33.59
CA LEU A 58 -40.01 52.40 33.06
C LEU A 58 -39.54 52.44 31.63
N PHE A 59 -40.26 53.13 30.75
CA PHE A 59 -39.98 53.09 29.33
C PHE A 59 -39.26 54.28 28.79
N ARG A 60 -39.67 55.49 29.10
CA ARG A 60 -39.14 56.68 28.47
C ARG A 60 -37.81 57.18 29.06
N GLN A 61 -37.62 57.12 30.38
CA GLN A 61 -36.36 57.44 30.99
C GLN A 61 -35.30 56.34 30.82
N ASN A 62 -35.72 55.08 30.80
CA ASN A 62 -34.84 53.92 30.75
C ASN A 62 -34.78 53.27 29.37
N LYS A 63 -35.06 54.02 28.29
CA LYS A 63 -35.05 53.46 26.91
C LYS A 63 -33.71 52.84 26.52
N SER A 64 -32.59 53.38 26.94
CA SER A 64 -31.24 52.81 26.72
C SER A 64 -31.08 51.44 27.39
N LEU A 65 -31.70 51.26 28.54
CA LEU A 65 -31.67 49.96 29.26
C LEU A 65 -32.47 48.90 28.50
N TRP A 66 -33.64 49.24 27.94
CA TRP A 66 -34.44 48.33 27.11
C TRP A 66 -33.74 47.97 25.80
N LEU A 67 -33.05 48.95 25.17
CA LEU A 67 -32.25 48.69 23.98
C LEU A 67 -31.08 47.74 24.30
N ALA A 68 -30.36 48.00 25.40
CA ALA A 68 -29.26 47.15 25.82
C ALA A 68 -29.73 45.72 26.16
N THR A 69 -30.83 45.60 26.88
CA THR A 69 -31.42 44.28 27.23
C THR A 69 -31.84 43.49 26.00
N GLY A 70 -32.53 44.18 25.05
CA GLY A 70 -32.94 43.58 23.77
C GLY A 70 -31.74 43.11 22.95
N PHE A 71 -30.67 43.94 22.92
CA PHE A 71 -29.43 43.56 22.23
C PHE A 71 -28.73 42.37 22.86
N ILE A 72 -28.66 42.32 24.21
CA ILE A 72 -28.08 41.17 24.93
C ILE A 72 -28.87 39.87 24.66
N LEU A 73 -30.22 39.94 24.74
CA LEU A 73 -31.05 38.77 24.45
C LEU A 73 -30.86 38.27 23.02
N LEU A 74 -30.75 39.18 22.08
CA LEU A 74 -30.47 38.84 20.68
C LEU A 74 -29.11 38.16 20.52
N LEU A 75 -28.07 38.72 21.14
CA LEU A 75 -26.73 38.10 21.13
C LEU A 75 -26.76 36.67 21.71
N LEU A 76 -27.50 36.46 22.82
CA LEU A 76 -27.65 35.15 23.42
C LEU A 76 -28.35 34.16 22.47
N ILE A 77 -29.40 34.60 21.75
CA ILE A 77 -30.09 33.75 20.77
C ILE A 77 -29.14 33.38 19.62
N ILE A 78 -28.41 34.36 19.08
CA ILE A 78 -27.44 34.09 18.00
C ILE A 78 -26.33 33.14 18.48
N PHE A 79 -25.83 33.38 19.67
CA PHE A 79 -24.82 32.51 20.29
C PHE A 79 -25.33 31.07 20.46
N TYR A 80 -26.55 30.93 20.98
CA TYR A 80 -27.20 29.61 21.12
C TYR A 80 -27.33 28.87 19.79
N ILE A 81 -27.78 29.55 18.73
CA ILE A 81 -27.93 29.00 17.37
C ILE A 81 -26.52 28.59 16.85
N ALA A 82 -25.52 29.44 16.98
CA ALA A 82 -24.16 29.15 16.55
C ALA A 82 -23.54 27.94 17.27
N LEU A 83 -23.71 27.90 18.60
CA LEU A 83 -23.22 26.80 19.42
C LEU A 83 -23.92 25.48 19.08
N SER A 84 -25.24 25.50 18.88
CA SER A 84 -26.02 24.32 18.48
C SER A 84 -25.57 23.77 17.13
N ARG A 85 -25.31 24.64 16.13
CA ARG A 85 -24.75 24.22 14.83
C ARG A 85 -23.34 23.65 14.97
N PHE A 86 -22.47 24.30 15.74
CA PHE A 86 -21.11 23.82 16.00
C PHE A 86 -21.11 22.43 16.63
N THR A 87 -21.94 22.21 17.65
CA THR A 87 -22.06 20.90 18.32
C THR A 87 -22.54 19.83 17.34
N ARG A 88 -23.48 20.15 16.45
CA ARG A 88 -23.96 19.22 15.41
C ARG A 88 -22.85 18.84 14.44
N TYR A 89 -22.09 19.80 13.93
CA TYR A 89 -20.95 19.51 13.03
C TYR A 89 -19.87 18.68 13.73
N PHE A 90 -19.56 19.01 14.98
CA PHE A 90 -18.61 18.25 15.77
C PHE A 90 -19.03 16.77 15.95
N HIS A 91 -20.31 16.55 16.24
CA HIS A 91 -20.84 15.20 16.38
C HIS A 91 -20.81 14.43 15.04
N GLN A 92 -21.13 15.05 13.94
CA GLN A 92 -21.03 14.45 12.61
C GLN A 92 -19.58 14.08 12.25
N ILE A 93 -18.62 14.96 12.51
CA ILE A 93 -17.19 14.67 12.30
C ILE A 93 -16.75 13.50 13.19
N SER A 94 -17.13 13.51 14.47
CA SER A 94 -16.79 12.43 15.41
C SER A 94 -17.33 11.08 14.95
N SER A 95 -18.60 11.02 14.52
CA SER A 95 -19.20 9.80 13.99
C SER A 95 -18.53 9.35 12.69
N SER A 96 -18.15 10.28 11.82
CA SER A 96 -17.43 9.98 10.56
C SER A 96 -16.03 9.41 10.81
N ILE A 97 -15.34 9.86 11.85
CA ILE A 97 -14.05 9.29 12.25
C ILE A 97 -14.23 7.83 12.73
N THR A 98 -15.32 7.54 13.45
CA THR A 98 -15.61 6.16 13.86
C THR A 98 -15.88 5.27 12.64
N MET A 99 -16.51 5.80 11.59
CA MET A 99 -16.74 5.09 10.32
C MET A 99 -15.46 4.79 9.53
N LEU A 100 -14.33 5.43 9.83
CA LEU A 100 -13.02 5.07 9.23
C LEU A 100 -12.55 3.67 9.66
N ALA A 101 -12.93 3.25 10.86
CA ALA A 101 -12.60 1.92 11.39
C ALA A 101 -13.64 0.84 11.04
N ASP A 102 -14.78 1.24 10.45
CA ASP A 102 -15.86 0.33 10.08
C ASP A 102 -15.65 -0.20 8.66
N GLU A 103 -15.64 -1.52 8.51
CA GLU A 103 -15.47 -2.23 7.23
C GLU A 103 -16.71 -2.20 6.33
N SER A 104 -17.72 -1.40 6.67
CA SER A 104 -19.03 -1.38 5.97
C SER A 104 -18.97 -0.93 4.51
N GLY A 105 -17.83 -0.44 4.03
CA GLY A 105 -17.66 0.01 2.64
C GLY A 105 -18.45 1.28 2.26
N LYS A 106 -19.24 1.85 3.18
CA LYS A 106 -20.06 3.04 2.91
C LYS A 106 -19.18 4.28 2.86
N GLU A 107 -19.41 5.14 1.88
CA GLU A 107 -18.76 6.46 1.83
C GLU A 107 -19.23 7.33 3.01
N ILE A 108 -18.33 8.20 3.46
CA ILE A 108 -18.61 9.19 4.50
C ILE A 108 -19.28 10.37 3.81
N GLU A 109 -20.48 10.69 4.25
CA GLU A 109 -21.24 11.85 3.77
C GLU A 109 -21.26 12.93 4.85
N LEU A 110 -20.85 14.15 4.51
CA LEU A 110 -20.87 15.33 5.37
C LEU A 110 -21.65 16.46 4.70
N PRO A 111 -22.14 17.45 5.48
CA PRO A 111 -22.76 18.64 4.90
C PRO A 111 -21.84 19.39 3.93
N ALA A 112 -22.42 20.10 2.95
CA ALA A 112 -21.67 20.81 1.91
C ALA A 112 -20.60 21.80 2.46
N GLU A 113 -20.81 22.34 3.66
CA GLU A 113 -19.84 23.22 4.34
C GLU A 113 -18.56 22.47 4.75
N LEU A 114 -18.59 21.13 4.84
CA LEU A 114 -17.50 20.26 5.21
C LEU A 114 -17.00 19.38 4.05
N ASP A 115 -17.35 19.69 2.78
CA ASP A 115 -16.97 18.93 1.57
C ASP A 115 -15.45 18.64 1.49
N PHE A 116 -14.61 19.62 1.86
CA PHE A 116 -13.16 19.40 1.91
C PHE A 116 -12.76 18.28 2.90
N LEU A 117 -13.42 18.24 4.07
CA LEU A 117 -13.16 17.24 5.09
C LEU A 117 -13.68 15.85 4.66
N GLU A 118 -14.86 15.81 4.03
CA GLU A 118 -15.45 14.61 3.43
C GLU A 118 -14.50 13.93 2.44
N LYS A 119 -14.02 14.69 1.45
CA LYS A 119 -13.05 14.19 0.46
C LYS A 119 -11.77 13.67 1.10
N LYS A 120 -11.27 14.36 2.13
CA LYS A 120 -10.06 13.96 2.83
C LYS A 120 -10.26 12.68 3.64
N LEU A 121 -11.38 12.55 4.36
CA LEU A 121 -11.73 11.35 5.11
C LEU A 121 -11.94 10.14 4.18
N ASN A 122 -12.67 10.30 3.09
CA ASN A 122 -12.87 9.24 2.09
C ASN A 122 -11.56 8.81 1.42
N SER A 123 -10.64 9.75 1.15
CA SER A 123 -9.29 9.42 0.66
C SER A 123 -8.48 8.61 1.66
N VAL A 124 -8.55 8.94 2.95
CA VAL A 124 -7.88 8.16 4.02
C VAL A 124 -8.51 6.78 4.14
N LYS A 125 -9.84 6.68 4.16
CA LYS A 125 -10.58 5.43 4.20
C LYS A 125 -10.17 4.50 3.06
N TYR A 126 -10.19 4.99 1.82
CA TYR A 126 -9.75 4.22 0.66
C TYR A 126 -8.32 3.67 0.80
N LYS A 127 -7.38 4.50 1.32
CA LYS A 127 -6.00 4.07 1.56
C LYS A 127 -5.90 2.99 2.64
N LEU A 128 -6.70 3.10 3.70
CA LEU A 128 -6.74 2.09 4.78
C LEU A 128 -7.31 0.77 4.26
N GLU A 129 -8.44 0.80 3.55
CA GLU A 129 -9.06 -0.39 2.96
C GLU A 129 -8.16 -1.06 1.92
N LYS A 130 -7.45 -0.26 1.11
CA LYS A 130 -6.48 -0.79 0.17
C LYS A 130 -5.33 -1.51 0.90
N ARG A 131 -4.77 -0.88 1.94
CA ARG A 131 -3.70 -1.50 2.74
C ARG A 131 -4.15 -2.77 3.45
N ALA A 132 -5.38 -2.79 3.97
CA ALA A 132 -5.95 -3.98 4.60
C ALA A 132 -6.09 -5.12 3.59
N ARG A 133 -6.61 -4.85 2.39
CA ARG A 133 -6.70 -5.83 1.29
C ARG A 133 -5.32 -6.33 0.86
N ASP A 134 -4.37 -5.41 0.61
CA ASP A 134 -3.00 -5.77 0.22
C ASP A 134 -2.33 -6.66 1.28
N ALA A 135 -2.54 -6.36 2.58
CA ALA A 135 -2.03 -7.17 3.70
C ALA A 135 -2.69 -8.55 3.76
N GLN A 136 -4.01 -8.62 3.61
CA GLN A 136 -4.76 -9.89 3.60
C GLN A 136 -4.36 -10.77 2.42
N GLU A 137 -4.22 -10.20 1.22
CA GLU A 137 -3.72 -10.93 0.05
C GLU A 137 -2.29 -11.42 0.24
N ALA A 138 -1.42 -10.62 0.89
CA ALA A 138 -0.05 -11.05 1.19
C ALA A 138 -0.04 -12.20 2.21
N GLU A 139 -0.91 -12.15 3.22
CA GLU A 139 -1.04 -13.23 4.21
C GLU A 139 -1.62 -14.50 3.58
N GLN A 140 -2.64 -14.37 2.72
CA GLN A 140 -3.20 -15.50 1.99
C GLN A 140 -2.14 -16.15 1.11
N ARG A 141 -1.39 -15.37 0.33
CA ARG A 141 -0.27 -15.88 -0.50
C ARG A 141 0.77 -16.61 0.34
N LYS A 142 1.09 -16.10 1.54
CA LYS A 142 2.01 -16.77 2.48
C LYS A 142 1.46 -18.11 2.96
N ASN A 143 0.17 -18.18 3.30
CA ASN A 143 -0.47 -19.41 3.77
C ASN A 143 -0.57 -20.45 2.64
N ASP A 144 -0.98 -20.05 1.45
CA ASP A 144 -1.03 -20.92 0.28
C ASP A 144 0.35 -21.52 -0.04
N LEU A 145 1.41 -20.71 0.13
CA LEU A 145 2.77 -21.17 -0.02
C LEU A 145 3.14 -22.27 0.97
N VAL A 146 2.83 -22.07 2.28
CA VAL A 146 3.16 -23.08 3.31
C VAL A 146 2.48 -24.41 3.00
N VAL A 147 1.20 -24.36 2.58
CA VAL A 147 0.44 -25.56 2.19
C VAL A 147 1.08 -26.23 0.96
N TYR A 148 1.45 -25.43 -0.05
CA TYR A 148 2.08 -25.94 -1.27
C TYR A 148 3.43 -26.59 -1.00
N LEU A 149 4.29 -25.92 -0.21
CA LEU A 149 5.61 -26.46 0.16
C LEU A 149 5.51 -27.72 1.02
N ALA A 150 4.56 -27.77 1.95
CA ALA A 150 4.32 -28.96 2.75
C ALA A 150 3.97 -30.16 1.87
N HIS A 151 3.14 -29.96 0.84
CA HIS A 151 2.80 -31.00 -0.14
C HIS A 151 4.01 -31.43 -0.96
N ASP A 152 4.80 -30.48 -1.47
CA ASP A 152 5.94 -30.76 -2.35
C ASP A 152 7.14 -31.37 -1.58
N ILE A 153 7.30 -31.09 -0.28
CA ILE A 153 8.24 -31.76 0.62
C ILE A 153 7.77 -33.20 0.92
N LYS A 154 6.46 -33.40 1.16
CA LYS A 154 5.90 -34.71 1.50
C LYS A 154 6.12 -35.74 0.38
N THR A 155 5.99 -35.33 -0.88
CA THR A 155 6.07 -36.23 -2.04
C THR A 155 7.42 -36.92 -2.17
N PRO A 156 8.58 -36.21 -2.27
CA PRO A 156 9.89 -36.87 -2.31
C PRO A 156 10.19 -37.62 -1.01
N LEU A 157 9.80 -37.11 0.15
CA LEU A 157 10.01 -37.80 1.44
C LEU A 157 9.28 -39.13 1.48
N THR A 158 8.03 -39.20 1.05
CA THR A 158 7.28 -40.48 0.97
C THR A 158 7.94 -41.45 0.01
N SER A 159 8.48 -40.98 -1.13
CA SER A 159 9.21 -41.84 -2.08
C SER A 159 10.50 -42.37 -1.47
N ILE A 160 11.29 -41.53 -0.78
CA ILE A 160 12.53 -41.93 -0.09
C ILE A 160 12.22 -43.04 0.90
N ILE A 161 11.23 -42.80 1.80
CA ILE A 161 10.83 -43.80 2.80
C ILE A 161 10.37 -45.09 2.13
N GLY A 162 9.53 -45.01 1.07
CA GLY A 162 9.04 -46.20 0.38
C GLY A 162 10.13 -47.04 -0.27
N TYR A 163 11.10 -46.42 -0.97
CA TYR A 163 12.21 -47.16 -1.57
C TYR A 163 13.17 -47.72 -0.52
N LEU A 164 13.45 -47.01 0.58
CA LEU A 164 14.25 -47.51 1.69
C LEU A 164 13.56 -48.69 2.39
N SER A 165 12.25 -48.64 2.61
CA SER A 165 11.49 -49.76 3.18
C SER A 165 11.55 -51.01 2.28
N LEU A 166 11.40 -50.84 0.96
CA LEU A 166 11.55 -51.94 0.00
C LEU A 166 12.94 -52.55 0.01
N LEU A 167 13.99 -51.73 0.18
CA LEU A 167 15.38 -52.20 0.30
C LEU A 167 15.65 -52.96 1.62
N ASP A 168 14.98 -52.57 2.70
CA ASP A 168 15.11 -53.19 4.02
C ASP A 168 14.35 -54.52 4.09
N GLU A 169 13.14 -54.57 3.56
CA GLU A 169 12.25 -55.74 3.59
C GLU A 169 12.72 -56.85 2.64
N ALA A 170 13.17 -56.51 1.42
CA ALA A 170 13.52 -57.47 0.35
C ALA A 170 15.04 -57.78 0.36
N ARG A 171 15.49 -58.59 1.31
CA ARG A 171 16.91 -58.94 1.44
C ARG A 171 17.50 -59.68 0.25
N ASP A 172 16.68 -60.43 -0.47
CA ASP A 172 17.10 -61.24 -1.64
C ASP A 172 16.88 -60.50 -2.99
N MET A 173 16.68 -59.17 -2.94
CA MET A 173 16.48 -58.34 -4.15
C MET A 173 17.72 -58.42 -5.06
N PRO A 174 17.56 -58.53 -6.40
CA PRO A 174 18.67 -58.47 -7.35
C PRO A 174 19.48 -57.18 -7.22
N VAL A 175 20.79 -57.30 -7.40
CA VAL A 175 21.73 -56.15 -7.25
C VAL A 175 21.34 -55.00 -8.15
N GLU A 176 20.99 -55.25 -9.38
CA GLU A 176 20.56 -54.23 -10.37
C GLU A 176 19.31 -53.47 -9.93
N GLN A 177 18.40 -54.13 -9.22
CA GLN A 177 17.20 -53.50 -8.68
C GLN A 177 17.52 -52.68 -7.43
N LYS A 178 18.46 -53.16 -6.58
CA LYS A 178 18.98 -52.37 -5.43
C LYS A 178 19.66 -51.09 -5.89
N GLU A 179 20.55 -51.17 -6.88
CA GLU A 179 21.22 -50.00 -7.46
C GLU A 179 20.22 -48.98 -8.00
N LYS A 180 19.18 -49.45 -8.73
CA LYS A 180 18.10 -48.57 -9.23
C LYS A 180 17.36 -47.86 -8.09
N TYR A 181 17.00 -48.56 -7.00
CA TYR A 181 16.27 -47.98 -5.88
C TYR A 181 17.12 -46.98 -5.09
N VAL A 182 18.41 -47.29 -4.91
CA VAL A 182 19.39 -46.35 -4.31
C VAL A 182 19.52 -45.09 -5.15
N ALA A 183 19.66 -45.24 -6.49
CA ALA A 183 19.75 -44.09 -7.39
C ALA A 183 18.48 -43.19 -7.34
N ILE A 184 17.29 -43.79 -7.32
CA ILE A 184 16.03 -43.04 -7.19
C ILE A 184 15.97 -42.34 -5.82
N THR A 185 16.37 -43.04 -4.74
CA THR A 185 16.36 -42.44 -3.39
C THR A 185 17.29 -41.26 -3.30
N LEU A 186 18.47 -41.38 -3.88
CA LEU A 186 19.44 -40.27 -3.92
C LEU A 186 18.93 -39.08 -4.71
N ASP A 187 18.33 -39.31 -5.90
CA ASP A 187 17.69 -38.23 -6.69
C ASP A 187 16.61 -37.51 -5.89
N LYS A 188 15.72 -38.25 -5.22
CA LYS A 188 14.66 -37.67 -4.39
C LYS A 188 15.20 -36.92 -3.16
N SER A 189 16.32 -37.37 -2.60
CA SER A 189 17.00 -36.71 -1.48
C SER A 189 17.59 -35.36 -1.91
N TYR A 190 18.26 -35.28 -3.04
CA TYR A 190 18.73 -34.02 -3.60
C TYR A 190 17.56 -33.04 -3.93
N ARG A 191 16.46 -33.61 -4.44
CA ARG A 191 15.26 -32.79 -4.68
C ARG A 191 14.67 -32.22 -3.38
N LEU A 192 14.63 -33.03 -2.32
CA LEU A 192 14.17 -32.61 -1.00
C LEU A 192 15.07 -31.52 -0.41
N GLU A 193 16.39 -31.69 -0.48
CA GLU A 193 17.37 -30.68 -0.06
C GLU A 193 17.14 -29.36 -0.78
N GLN A 194 16.95 -29.38 -2.10
CA GLN A 194 16.66 -28.19 -2.87
C GLN A 194 15.39 -27.48 -2.40
N LEU A 195 14.30 -28.22 -2.16
CA LEU A 195 13.02 -27.66 -1.67
C LEU A 195 13.17 -27.04 -0.28
N ILE A 196 13.94 -27.66 0.61
CA ILE A 196 14.23 -27.14 1.95
C ILE A 196 15.04 -25.83 1.84
N ASN A 197 16.06 -25.80 0.99
CA ASN A 197 16.85 -24.59 0.77
C ASN A 197 15.98 -23.46 0.19
N GLU A 198 15.09 -23.75 -0.77
CA GLU A 198 14.12 -22.79 -1.28
C GLU A 198 13.18 -22.28 -0.17
N PHE A 199 12.74 -23.13 0.75
CA PHE A 199 11.92 -22.73 1.90
C PHE A 199 12.64 -21.80 2.87
N PHE A 200 13.89 -22.12 3.25
CA PHE A 200 14.69 -21.25 4.11
C PHE A 200 14.92 -19.89 3.48
N GLU A 201 15.11 -19.85 2.17
CA GLU A 201 15.27 -18.63 1.42
C GLU A 201 14.02 -17.72 1.53
N ILE A 202 12.82 -18.31 1.37
CA ILE A 202 11.53 -17.59 1.50
C ILE A 202 11.36 -16.99 2.89
N THR A 203 11.64 -17.80 3.93
CA THR A 203 11.46 -17.35 5.32
C THR A 203 12.47 -16.27 5.70
N ARG A 204 13.70 -16.38 5.23
CA ARG A 204 14.76 -15.40 5.51
C ARG A 204 14.49 -14.04 4.85
N PHE A 205 14.00 -14.03 3.60
CA PHE A 205 13.70 -12.77 2.88
C PHE A 205 12.40 -12.08 3.33
N ASN A 206 11.43 -12.82 3.88
CA ASN A 206 10.21 -12.21 4.42
C ASN A 206 10.38 -11.57 5.82
N LEU A 207 11.49 -11.85 6.53
CA LEU A 207 11.65 -11.47 7.94
C LEU A 207 12.74 -10.42 8.21
N GLN A 208 13.60 -10.07 7.24
CA GLN A 208 14.70 -9.12 7.50
C GLN A 208 14.94 -8.20 6.30
N SER A 209 15.24 -6.92 6.59
CA SER A 209 15.87 -6.02 5.61
C SER A 209 17.19 -6.63 5.14
N ILE A 210 17.42 -6.66 3.82
CA ILE A 210 18.66 -7.15 3.23
C ILE A 210 19.82 -6.25 3.68
N ILE A 211 20.67 -6.75 4.56
CA ILE A 211 21.91 -6.07 4.93
C ILE A 211 22.93 -6.38 3.85
N LEU A 212 23.51 -5.34 3.23
CA LEU A 212 24.52 -5.47 2.19
C LEU A 212 25.91 -5.29 2.76
N GLU A 213 26.81 -6.20 2.42
CA GLU A 213 28.25 -6.11 2.66
C GLU A 213 28.92 -5.74 1.32
N LYS A 214 28.99 -4.44 1.05
CA LYS A 214 29.46 -3.93 -0.24
C LYS A 214 30.97 -3.85 -0.28
N ASP A 215 31.54 -4.25 -1.43
CA ASP A 215 32.95 -4.13 -1.77
C ASP A 215 33.13 -3.78 -3.27
N SER A 216 34.35 -3.43 -3.66
CA SER A 216 34.70 -3.19 -5.07
C SER A 216 34.87 -4.52 -5.81
N ILE A 217 34.05 -4.76 -6.83
CA ILE A 217 33.97 -6.04 -7.53
C ILE A 217 34.36 -5.84 -9.00
N PRO A 218 35.40 -6.55 -9.49
CA PRO A 218 35.68 -6.64 -10.93
C PRO A 218 34.57 -7.45 -11.61
N LEU A 219 33.68 -6.77 -12.32
CA LEU A 219 32.47 -7.37 -12.88
C LEU A 219 32.75 -8.46 -13.91
N HIS A 220 33.81 -8.28 -14.73
CA HIS A 220 34.22 -9.29 -15.71
C HIS A 220 34.55 -10.64 -15.05
N HIS A 221 35.37 -10.63 -14.00
CA HIS A 221 35.74 -11.86 -13.29
C HIS A 221 34.53 -12.56 -12.66
N MET A 222 33.64 -11.78 -12.04
CA MET A 222 32.41 -12.34 -11.45
C MET A 222 31.51 -13.01 -12.50
N LEU A 223 31.26 -12.36 -13.65
CA LEU A 223 30.39 -12.91 -14.68
C LEU A 223 31.02 -14.09 -15.42
N MET A 224 32.34 -14.12 -15.58
CA MET A 224 33.05 -15.28 -16.10
C MET A 224 32.92 -16.47 -15.15
N GLN A 225 33.14 -16.27 -13.85
CA GLN A 225 32.98 -17.33 -12.84
C GLN A 225 31.53 -17.87 -12.86
N VAL A 226 30.52 -16.99 -12.89
CA VAL A 226 29.12 -17.39 -13.00
C VAL A 226 28.87 -18.22 -14.26
N ALA A 227 29.39 -17.82 -15.42
CA ALA A 227 29.23 -18.58 -16.66
C ALA A 227 29.88 -19.96 -16.60
N ASP A 228 31.09 -20.06 -16.02
CA ASP A 228 31.83 -21.31 -15.88
C ASP A 228 31.14 -22.30 -14.92
N GLU A 229 30.58 -21.83 -13.82
CA GLU A 229 29.82 -22.65 -12.88
C GLU A 229 28.61 -23.35 -13.53
N PHE A 230 28.02 -22.75 -14.57
CA PHE A 230 26.88 -23.34 -15.30
C PHE A 230 27.26 -24.20 -16.52
N TYR A 231 28.56 -24.36 -16.83
CA TYR A 231 29.00 -25.20 -17.94
C TYR A 231 28.41 -26.63 -17.91
N PRO A 232 28.33 -27.33 -16.75
CA PRO A 232 27.76 -28.68 -16.69
C PRO A 232 26.24 -28.72 -17.07
N LEU A 233 25.52 -27.62 -16.93
CA LEU A 233 24.10 -27.52 -17.30
C LEU A 233 23.91 -27.08 -18.76
N LEU A 234 24.85 -26.32 -19.31
CA LEU A 234 24.87 -25.81 -20.68
C LEU A 234 25.27 -26.91 -21.68
N ALA A 235 26.36 -27.63 -21.38
CA ALA A 235 26.97 -28.61 -22.29
C ALA A 235 26.01 -29.72 -22.76
N PRO A 236 25.18 -30.36 -21.93
CA PRO A 236 24.25 -31.40 -22.37
C PRO A 236 23.17 -30.89 -23.33
N LYS A 237 22.87 -29.59 -23.31
CA LYS A 237 21.90 -28.93 -24.19
C LYS A 237 22.54 -28.32 -25.45
N GLY A 238 23.86 -28.45 -25.62
CA GLY A 238 24.60 -27.79 -26.67
C GLY A 238 24.63 -26.25 -26.56
N GLN A 239 24.21 -25.71 -25.42
CA GLN A 239 24.15 -24.27 -25.18
C GLN A 239 25.51 -23.72 -24.76
N LYS A 240 25.74 -22.42 -24.97
CA LYS A 240 26.97 -21.72 -24.58
C LYS A 240 26.64 -20.40 -23.91
N ALA A 241 27.34 -20.03 -22.87
CA ALA A 241 27.32 -18.68 -22.31
C ALA A 241 28.56 -17.92 -22.81
N ILE A 242 28.37 -16.69 -23.31
CA ILE A 242 29.45 -15.83 -23.81
C ILE A 242 29.39 -14.50 -23.06
N VAL A 243 30.49 -14.16 -22.41
CA VAL A 243 30.65 -12.90 -21.66
C VAL A 243 31.34 -11.86 -22.54
N LYS A 244 30.68 -10.71 -22.75
CA LYS A 244 31.13 -9.61 -23.60
C LYS A 244 31.06 -8.28 -22.85
N LEU A 245 32.11 -7.90 -22.14
CA LEU A 245 32.20 -6.60 -21.48
C LEU A 245 33.65 -6.16 -21.34
N ASP A 246 33.84 -4.88 -21.04
CA ASP A 246 35.14 -4.32 -20.76
C ASP A 246 35.65 -4.84 -19.41
N GLU A 247 36.88 -5.36 -19.35
CA GLU A 247 37.53 -5.88 -18.15
C GLU A 247 37.73 -4.82 -17.06
N ALA A 248 37.74 -3.53 -17.45
CA ALA A 248 37.93 -2.42 -16.53
C ALA A 248 36.66 -2.08 -15.70
N ILE A 249 35.50 -2.63 -16.04
CA ILE A 249 34.25 -2.34 -15.31
C ILE A 249 34.31 -2.91 -13.90
N THR A 250 34.21 -2.00 -12.92
CA THR A 250 34.08 -2.33 -11.50
C THR A 250 32.78 -1.74 -10.93
N ILE A 251 32.15 -2.45 -9.99
CA ILE A 251 30.95 -2.01 -9.29
C ILE A 251 31.16 -2.10 -7.77
N TYR A 252 30.53 -1.21 -7.00
CA TYR A 252 30.55 -1.24 -5.54
C TYR A 252 29.26 -1.90 -5.03
N ALA A 253 29.36 -3.16 -4.64
CA ALA A 253 28.19 -4.01 -4.37
C ALA A 253 28.51 -5.17 -3.44
N ASP A 254 27.47 -5.88 -2.96
CA ASP A 254 27.64 -7.17 -2.26
C ASP A 254 27.79 -8.29 -3.31
N GLY A 255 29.02 -8.81 -3.44
CA GLY A 255 29.36 -9.81 -4.43
C GLY A 255 28.57 -11.11 -4.31
N ASN A 256 28.38 -11.60 -3.10
CA ASN A 256 27.63 -12.84 -2.86
C ASN A 256 26.16 -12.71 -3.27
N LYS A 257 25.55 -11.57 -2.96
CA LYS A 257 24.15 -11.33 -3.32
C LYS A 257 23.99 -11.07 -4.82
N LEU A 258 24.91 -10.34 -5.48
CA LEU A 258 24.85 -10.15 -6.93
C LEU A 258 25.17 -11.45 -7.70
N ALA A 259 26.11 -12.26 -7.26
CA ALA A 259 26.35 -13.58 -7.86
C ALA A 259 25.06 -14.42 -7.84
N ARG A 260 24.31 -14.37 -6.75
CA ARG A 260 23.01 -15.03 -6.67
C ARG A 260 21.96 -14.46 -7.66
N VAL A 261 21.92 -13.14 -7.87
CA VAL A 261 21.07 -12.53 -8.91
C VAL A 261 21.41 -13.08 -10.27
N PHE A 262 22.71 -13.08 -10.63
CA PHE A 262 23.19 -13.54 -11.93
C PHE A 262 22.97 -15.04 -12.13
N ASN A 263 23.20 -15.86 -11.09
CA ASN A 263 22.90 -17.28 -11.08
C ASN A 263 21.42 -17.57 -11.35
N ASN A 264 20.51 -16.83 -10.72
CA ASN A 264 19.08 -16.98 -10.94
C ASN A 264 18.66 -16.60 -12.37
N ILE A 265 19.21 -15.50 -12.91
CA ILE A 265 18.93 -15.07 -14.29
C ILE A 265 19.49 -16.08 -15.29
N LEU A 266 20.76 -16.51 -15.12
CA LEU A 266 21.39 -17.46 -16.03
C LEU A 266 20.70 -18.83 -15.98
N LYS A 267 20.31 -19.31 -14.81
CA LYS A 267 19.51 -20.54 -14.66
C LYS A 267 18.21 -20.47 -15.44
N ASN A 268 17.50 -19.34 -15.37
CA ASN A 268 16.29 -19.12 -16.17
C ASN A 268 16.60 -19.08 -17.65
N ALA A 269 17.63 -18.34 -18.07
CA ALA A 269 18.06 -18.30 -19.48
C ALA A 269 18.34 -19.71 -20.01
N ILE A 270 19.08 -20.57 -19.28
CA ILE A 270 19.37 -21.96 -19.66
C ILE A 270 18.09 -22.81 -19.76
N ALA A 271 17.16 -22.61 -18.83
CA ALA A 271 15.93 -23.39 -18.77
C ALA A 271 14.99 -23.09 -19.95
N TYR A 272 14.92 -21.82 -20.38
CA TYR A 272 13.97 -21.35 -21.40
C TYR A 272 14.60 -21.07 -22.76
N SER A 273 15.91 -21.28 -22.91
CA SER A 273 16.59 -21.17 -24.20
C SER A 273 16.40 -22.45 -25.05
N GLU A 274 16.44 -22.23 -26.35
CA GLU A 274 16.47 -23.34 -27.32
C GLU A 274 17.77 -24.16 -27.21
N PRO A 275 17.72 -25.47 -27.52
CA PRO A 275 18.95 -26.27 -27.66
C PRO A 275 19.90 -25.65 -28.69
N ASN A 276 21.20 -25.83 -28.46
CA ASN A 276 22.30 -25.33 -29.32
C ASN A 276 22.33 -23.81 -29.49
N SER A 277 21.65 -23.04 -28.62
CA SER A 277 21.63 -21.58 -28.63
C SER A 277 22.77 -20.98 -27.81
N THR A 278 23.00 -19.66 -27.99
CA THR A 278 23.97 -18.90 -27.22
C THR A 278 23.27 -17.95 -26.27
N ILE A 279 23.68 -17.94 -24.99
CA ILE A 279 23.27 -16.95 -23.99
C ILE A 279 24.39 -15.90 -23.96
N GLU A 280 24.06 -14.66 -24.31
CA GLU A 280 25.01 -13.56 -24.27
C GLU A 280 24.87 -12.77 -22.96
N ILE A 281 25.99 -12.54 -22.27
CA ILE A 281 26.08 -11.73 -21.05
C ILE A 281 26.92 -10.52 -21.40
N SER A 282 26.36 -9.33 -21.30
CA SER A 282 27.05 -8.08 -21.60
C SER A 282 26.89 -7.05 -20.48
N ALA A 283 27.82 -6.12 -20.37
CA ALA A 283 27.69 -5.00 -19.46
C ALA A 283 28.23 -3.70 -20.07
N GLN A 284 27.57 -2.58 -19.71
CA GLN A 284 27.97 -1.23 -20.09
C GLN A 284 27.81 -0.30 -18.90
N SER A 285 28.77 0.61 -18.71
CA SER A 285 28.72 1.63 -17.67
C SER A 285 28.50 2.99 -18.31
N GLU A 286 27.42 3.65 -17.92
CA GLU A 286 27.04 4.98 -18.42
C GLU A 286 26.37 5.78 -17.29
N ASN A 287 26.69 7.08 -17.17
CA ASN A 287 26.06 8.03 -16.25
C ASN A 287 26.01 7.54 -14.77
N ASN A 288 27.10 7.00 -14.26
CA ASN A 288 27.18 6.42 -12.90
C ASN A 288 26.25 5.21 -12.69
N GLN A 289 25.85 4.52 -13.72
CA GLN A 289 25.06 3.30 -13.68
C GLN A 289 25.71 2.22 -14.51
N THR A 290 25.69 1.00 -14.03
CA THR A 290 26.15 -0.18 -14.77
C THR A 290 24.95 -1.04 -15.13
N PHE A 291 24.77 -1.25 -16.43
CA PHE A 291 23.72 -2.09 -17.01
C PHE A 291 24.32 -3.45 -17.37
N ILE A 292 23.78 -4.52 -16.79
CA ILE A 292 24.22 -5.90 -17.03
C ILE A 292 23.06 -6.62 -17.70
N SER A 293 23.26 -7.14 -18.91
CA SER A 293 22.21 -7.75 -19.73
C SER A 293 22.52 -9.22 -19.99
N PHE A 294 21.50 -10.06 -19.82
CA PHE A 294 21.50 -11.48 -20.17
C PHE A 294 20.50 -11.68 -21.31
N THR A 295 21.00 -12.04 -22.47
CA THR A 295 20.19 -12.23 -23.69
C THR A 295 20.14 -13.70 -24.05
N ASN A 296 18.95 -14.24 -24.22
CA ASN A 296 18.77 -15.62 -24.63
C ASN A 296 17.68 -15.75 -25.71
N THR A 297 17.82 -16.77 -26.57
CA THR A 297 16.84 -17.12 -27.62
C THR A 297 15.90 -18.21 -27.11
N GLY A 298 14.60 -17.94 -27.13
CA GLY A 298 13.58 -18.87 -26.69
C GLY A 298 12.18 -18.27 -26.87
N LYS A 299 11.15 -18.98 -26.51
CA LYS A 299 9.76 -18.55 -26.69
C LYS A 299 9.50 -17.15 -26.14
N THR A 300 8.91 -16.29 -26.94
CA THR A 300 8.56 -14.91 -26.56
C THR A 300 7.59 -14.88 -25.39
N ILE A 301 7.90 -14.06 -24.37
CA ILE A 301 7.05 -13.83 -23.21
C ILE A 301 6.02 -12.74 -23.55
N PRO A 302 4.70 -12.98 -23.38
CA PRO A 302 3.69 -11.96 -23.62
C PRO A 302 3.90 -10.70 -22.74
N PRO A 303 3.69 -9.49 -23.30
CA PRO A 303 3.95 -8.22 -22.57
C PRO A 303 3.23 -8.10 -21.22
N GLU A 304 2.02 -8.62 -21.13
CA GLU A 304 1.22 -8.64 -19.89
C GLU A 304 1.85 -9.51 -18.79
N LYS A 305 2.65 -10.49 -19.16
CA LYS A 305 3.33 -11.41 -18.23
C LYS A 305 4.71 -10.93 -17.81
N LEU A 306 5.35 -10.03 -18.57
CA LEU A 306 6.72 -9.56 -18.30
C LEU A 306 6.88 -8.88 -16.93
N LYS A 307 5.86 -8.20 -16.42
CA LYS A 307 5.89 -7.63 -15.06
C LYS A 307 5.67 -8.69 -13.98
N MET A 308 4.86 -9.70 -14.29
CA MET A 308 4.48 -10.74 -13.34
C MET A 308 5.60 -11.74 -13.07
N ILE A 309 6.59 -11.91 -13.98
CA ILE A 309 7.71 -12.85 -13.77
C ILE A 309 8.59 -12.50 -12.57
N PHE A 310 8.52 -11.26 -12.06
CA PHE A 310 9.22 -10.81 -10.86
C PHE A 310 8.35 -10.92 -9.59
N GLU A 311 7.09 -11.33 -9.72
CA GLU A 311 6.23 -11.61 -8.58
C GLU A 311 6.58 -12.95 -7.94
N LYS A 312 6.46 -13.02 -6.62
CA LYS A 312 6.71 -14.26 -5.87
C LYS A 312 5.76 -15.36 -6.34
N PHE A 313 6.30 -16.55 -6.60
CA PHE A 313 5.57 -17.77 -7.01
C PHE A 313 4.95 -17.72 -8.41
N TYR A 314 5.20 -16.67 -9.17
CA TYR A 314 4.71 -16.61 -10.53
C TYR A 314 5.53 -17.51 -11.47
N ARG A 315 4.83 -18.26 -12.32
CA ARG A 315 5.42 -19.11 -13.37
C ARG A 315 4.64 -18.93 -14.66
N LEU A 316 5.35 -18.85 -15.78
CA LEU A 316 4.76 -18.71 -17.12
C LEU A 316 3.95 -19.95 -17.52
N ASP A 317 4.43 -21.14 -17.17
CA ASP A 317 3.80 -22.41 -17.48
C ASP A 317 3.17 -23.01 -16.23
N SER A 318 1.85 -23.16 -16.25
CA SER A 318 1.08 -23.88 -15.22
C SER A 318 1.27 -25.40 -15.28
N ALA A 319 1.91 -25.92 -16.35
CA ALA A 319 2.25 -27.32 -16.47
C ALA A 319 3.42 -27.65 -15.51
N ARG A 320 3.10 -28.46 -14.50
CA ARG A 320 4.00 -29.04 -13.49
C ARG A 320 5.08 -29.95 -14.13
N SER A 321 5.93 -29.44 -15.04
CA SER A 321 7.06 -30.22 -15.50
C SER A 321 8.15 -30.15 -14.44
N THR A 322 8.37 -31.27 -13.79
CA THR A 322 9.39 -31.51 -12.78
C THR A 322 10.83 -31.31 -13.29
N GLN A 323 11.02 -31.12 -14.58
CA GLN A 323 12.32 -30.97 -15.22
C GLN A 323 12.90 -29.54 -15.22
N THR A 324 12.06 -28.49 -15.09
CA THR A 324 12.54 -27.10 -15.04
C THR A 324 12.37 -26.45 -13.66
N GLY A 325 12.12 -27.25 -12.66
CA GLY A 325 11.69 -27.07 -11.31
C GLY A 325 12.34 -25.98 -10.46
N GLY A 326 11.73 -24.80 -10.41
CA GLY A 326 11.96 -23.81 -9.35
C GLY A 326 10.63 -23.32 -8.79
N ALA A 327 10.59 -22.92 -7.51
CA ALA A 327 9.39 -22.42 -6.81
C ALA A 327 8.85 -21.07 -7.33
N GLY A 328 9.40 -20.50 -8.41
CA GLY A 328 9.00 -19.19 -8.92
C GLY A 328 9.51 -18.02 -8.06
N LEU A 329 10.58 -18.22 -7.30
CA LEU A 329 11.13 -17.24 -6.36
C LEU A 329 12.40 -16.58 -6.84
N GLY A 330 13.15 -17.22 -7.73
CA GLY A 330 14.48 -16.76 -8.13
C GLY A 330 14.50 -15.32 -8.64
N LEU A 331 13.59 -14.96 -9.56
CA LEU A 331 13.49 -13.59 -10.09
C LEU A 331 12.93 -12.59 -9.07
N ALA A 332 12.01 -12.99 -8.21
CA ALA A 332 11.50 -12.14 -7.13
C ALA A 332 12.61 -11.79 -6.13
N ILE A 333 13.40 -12.78 -5.70
CA ILE A 333 14.58 -12.58 -4.84
C ILE A 333 15.62 -11.70 -5.54
N SER A 334 15.86 -11.93 -6.84
CA SER A 334 16.77 -11.10 -7.62
C SER A 334 16.34 -9.63 -7.64
N ASN A 335 15.04 -9.38 -7.80
CA ASN A 335 14.48 -8.02 -7.76
C ASN A 335 14.69 -7.36 -6.38
N GLU A 336 14.43 -8.07 -5.29
CA GLU A 336 14.65 -7.56 -3.92
C GLU A 336 16.14 -7.23 -3.65
N ILE A 337 17.06 -8.12 -4.09
CA ILE A 337 18.50 -7.89 -3.94
C ILE A 337 18.94 -6.66 -4.75
N VAL A 338 18.50 -6.54 -5.99
CA VAL A 338 18.84 -5.41 -6.87
C VAL A 338 18.28 -4.10 -6.31
N GLN A 339 17.03 -4.10 -5.82
CA GLN A 339 16.44 -2.93 -5.14
C GLN A 339 17.20 -2.54 -3.86
N ALA A 340 17.66 -3.51 -3.07
CA ALA A 340 18.49 -3.24 -1.89
C ALA A 340 19.81 -2.55 -2.27
N HIS A 341 20.35 -2.82 -3.46
CA HIS A 341 21.52 -2.11 -4.02
C HIS A 341 21.19 -0.72 -4.61
N GLY A 342 19.91 -0.29 -4.57
CA GLY A 342 19.46 0.95 -5.21
C GLY A 342 19.29 0.84 -6.73
N GLY A 343 19.30 -0.38 -7.26
CA GLY A 343 19.19 -0.69 -8.68
C GLY A 343 17.78 -1.08 -9.12
N THR A 344 17.67 -1.50 -10.39
CA THR A 344 16.43 -2.03 -10.98
C THR A 344 16.72 -3.25 -11.84
N ILE A 345 15.78 -4.20 -11.89
CA ILE A 345 15.82 -5.33 -12.83
C ILE A 345 14.60 -5.26 -13.74
N THR A 346 14.81 -5.46 -15.04
CA THR A 346 13.76 -5.43 -16.05
C THR A 346 13.92 -6.61 -17.01
N ALA A 347 12.84 -6.96 -17.71
CA ALA A 347 12.86 -7.94 -18.77
C ALA A 347 12.13 -7.40 -19.99
N THR A 348 12.67 -7.68 -21.18
CA THR A 348 12.02 -7.45 -22.47
C THR A 348 12.02 -8.75 -23.26
N SER A 349 10.98 -9.00 -24.03
CA SER A 349 10.90 -10.20 -24.85
C SER A 349 10.20 -9.89 -26.17
N SER A 350 10.88 -10.16 -27.29
CA SER A 350 10.34 -9.98 -28.63
C SER A 350 11.12 -10.83 -29.63
N ASN A 351 10.50 -11.28 -30.72
CA ASN A 351 11.14 -12.04 -31.81
C ASN A 351 11.97 -13.23 -31.27
N ASP A 352 11.39 -14.03 -30.40
CA ASP A 352 12.01 -15.18 -29.76
C ASP A 352 13.31 -14.89 -29.02
N THR A 353 13.51 -13.63 -28.63
CA THR A 353 14.65 -13.18 -27.83
C THR A 353 14.15 -12.56 -26.54
N THR A 354 14.69 -12.99 -25.41
CA THR A 354 14.43 -12.42 -24.08
C THR A 354 15.70 -11.80 -23.53
N VAL A 355 15.59 -10.59 -23.02
CA VAL A 355 16.68 -9.85 -22.41
C VAL A 355 16.30 -9.46 -20.99
N PHE A 356 17.08 -9.95 -20.02
CA PHE A 356 17.03 -9.48 -18.63
C PHE A 356 18.12 -8.42 -18.44
N THR A 357 17.75 -7.25 -17.94
CA THR A 357 18.68 -6.16 -17.68
C THR A 357 18.67 -5.79 -16.20
N VAL A 358 19.82 -5.88 -15.56
CA VAL A 358 20.08 -5.44 -14.17
C VAL A 358 20.83 -4.12 -14.24
N MET A 359 20.29 -3.07 -13.65
CA MET A 359 20.95 -1.79 -13.47
C MET A 359 21.40 -1.64 -12.02
N ILE A 360 22.67 -1.35 -11.79
CA ILE A 360 23.26 -1.07 -10.47
C ILE A 360 23.93 0.30 -10.52
N PRO A 361 23.74 1.19 -9.52
CA PRO A 361 24.50 2.41 -9.39
C PRO A 361 26.00 2.10 -9.21
N THR A 362 26.86 2.80 -9.95
CA THR A 362 28.32 2.55 -9.91
C THR A 362 28.95 3.07 -8.62
N ASN A 363 28.37 4.13 -8.02
CA ASN A 363 28.84 4.76 -6.79
C ASN A 363 27.62 4.95 -5.86
N SER A 364 27.49 4.17 -4.83
CA SER A 364 26.51 4.42 -3.74
C SER A 364 27.02 3.87 -2.40
#